data_35772ed65058202568578ce584db2bee
#
_entry.id   35772ed65058202568578ce584db2bee
#
_cell.length_a   1.000
_cell.length_b   1.000
_cell.length_c   1.000
_cell.angle_alpha   90.00
_cell.angle_beta   90.00
_cell.angle_gamma   90.00
#
_symmetry.space_group_name_H-M   'P 1'
#
loop_
_entity.id
_entity.type
_entity.pdbx_description
1 polymer ?
#
loop_
_entity_poly.entity_id
_entity_poly.type
_entity_poly.pdbx_seq_one_letter_code
_entity_poly.pdbx_strand_id
1 'polypeptide(L)'
;MLTAQDAYLQNVQANYRYYCYHVHNFGRNVEVDGYNWYPSKFHRFLCDTIQEFVEKESEFPMGEFLILNTPPQVGKSTTVTECLPSWYKMKHADSGVIVISYGDDLAQRFGRANLDKIKQFGSIWRKG
;
A
#
# COMPACT_ATOMS: atom_id res chain seq x y z
N MET A 1 5.50 23.71 14.50
CA MET A 1 4.58 22.85 15.25
C MET A 1 3.81 21.95 14.27
N LEU A 2 3.72 20.67 14.56
CA LEU A 2 2.97 19.75 13.71
C LEU A 2 1.47 19.92 13.92
N THR A 3 0.73 20.04 12.83
CA THR A 3 -0.73 19.99 12.89
C THR A 3 -1.21 18.54 13.02
N ALA A 4 -2.50 18.34 13.34
CA ALA A 4 -3.10 17.01 13.36
C ALA A 4 -3.04 16.35 11.98
N GLN A 5 -3.19 17.13 10.92
CA GLN A 5 -3.06 16.63 9.54
C GLN A 5 -1.64 16.19 9.23
N ASP A 6 -0.63 16.95 9.66
CA ASP A 6 0.77 16.58 9.48
C ASP A 6 1.09 15.26 10.18
N ALA A 7 0.61 15.10 11.41
CA ALA A 7 0.79 13.86 12.17
C ALA A 7 0.11 12.67 11.47
N TYR A 8 -1.07 12.87 10.91
CA TYR A 8 -1.77 11.84 10.14
C TYR A 8 -0.98 11.44 8.89
N LEU A 9 -0.47 12.42 8.14
CA LEU A 9 0.31 12.14 6.92
C LEU A 9 1.64 11.46 7.24
N GLN A 10 2.27 11.78 8.37
CA GLN A 10 3.46 11.04 8.82
C GLN A 10 3.14 9.57 9.09
N ASN A 11 1.98 9.27 9.68
CA ASN A 11 1.55 7.90 9.88
C ASN A 11 1.28 7.18 8.56
N VAL A 12 0.71 7.87 7.57
CA VAL A 12 0.48 7.31 6.23
C VAL A 12 1.81 6.91 5.58
N GLN A 13 2.85 7.73 5.73
CA GLN A 13 4.18 7.41 5.22
C GLN A 13 4.81 6.22 5.95
N ALA A 14 4.68 6.18 7.27
CA ALA A 14 5.39 5.23 8.11
C ALA A 14 4.71 3.86 8.20
N ASN A 15 3.40 3.81 8.08
CA ASN A 15 2.62 2.60 8.34
C ASN A 15 1.79 2.20 7.12
N TYR A 16 2.05 1.02 6.60
CA TYR A 16 1.38 0.54 5.39
C TYR A 16 -0.14 0.47 5.54
N ARG A 17 -0.66 0.04 6.70
CA ARG A 17 -2.11 -0.02 6.90
C ARG A 17 -2.77 1.36 6.89
N TYR A 18 -2.08 2.39 7.36
CA TYR A 18 -2.58 3.77 7.26
C TYR A 18 -2.55 4.28 5.83
N TYR A 19 -1.55 3.88 5.06
CA TYR A 19 -1.51 4.18 3.63
C TYR A 19 -2.71 3.56 2.91
N CYS A 20 -2.98 2.29 3.15
CA CYS A 20 -4.14 1.63 2.55
C CYS A 20 -5.45 2.30 2.94
N TYR A 21 -5.61 2.66 4.21
CA TYR A 21 -6.78 3.40 4.67
C TYR A 21 -6.92 4.75 3.94
N HIS A 22 -5.84 5.50 3.83
CA HIS A 22 -5.84 6.81 3.18
C HIS A 22 -6.21 6.68 1.70
N VAL A 23 -5.61 5.74 1.00
CA VAL A 23 -5.85 5.52 -0.43
C VAL A 23 -7.30 5.12 -0.70
N HIS A 24 -7.83 4.20 0.10
CA HIS A 24 -9.19 3.69 -0.11
C HIS A 24 -10.27 4.70 0.26
N ASN A 25 -9.98 5.64 1.14
CA ASN A 25 -10.95 6.65 1.57
C ASN A 25 -10.77 7.99 0.89
N PHE A 26 -9.75 8.17 0.07
CA PHE A 26 -9.50 9.44 -0.61
C PHE A 26 -10.66 9.80 -1.53
N GLY A 27 -11.19 10.99 -1.33
CA GLY A 27 -12.33 11.47 -2.10
C GLY A 27 -13.68 10.91 -1.70
N ARG A 28 -13.74 9.99 -0.73
CA ARG A 28 -15.02 9.46 -0.24
C ARG A 28 -15.70 10.46 0.68
N ASN A 29 -17.00 10.50 0.57
CA ASN A 29 -17.86 11.28 1.45
C ASN A 29 -18.88 10.34 2.07
N VAL A 30 -18.84 10.17 3.38
CA VAL A 30 -19.72 9.26 4.13
C VAL A 30 -21.20 9.57 3.87
N GLU A 31 -21.56 10.85 3.76
CA GLU A 31 -22.95 11.26 3.51
C GLU A 31 -23.46 10.82 2.14
N VAL A 32 -22.55 10.77 1.14
CA VAL A 32 -22.91 10.39 -0.24
C VAL A 32 -22.68 8.90 -0.46
N ASP A 33 -21.53 8.38 -0.04
CA ASP A 33 -21.11 7.01 -0.29
C ASP A 33 -21.65 6.02 0.73
N GLY A 34 -22.15 6.52 1.85
CA GLY A 34 -22.77 5.71 2.89
C GLY A 34 -21.81 5.08 3.90
N TYR A 35 -20.55 4.97 3.60
CA TYR A 35 -19.56 4.40 4.51
C TYR A 35 -18.13 4.79 4.15
N ASN A 36 -17.25 4.75 5.14
CA ASN A 36 -15.81 4.77 4.93
C ASN A 36 -15.28 3.34 4.89
N TRP A 37 -14.20 3.14 4.15
CA TRP A 37 -13.49 1.88 4.18
C TRP A 37 -12.70 1.78 5.49
N TYR A 38 -12.88 0.70 6.22
CA TYR A 38 -12.10 0.40 7.42
C TYR A 38 -11.48 -0.97 7.28
N PRO A 39 -10.19 -1.15 7.63
CA PRO A 39 -9.57 -2.45 7.58
C PRO A 39 -10.15 -3.38 8.66
N SER A 40 -10.51 -4.60 8.25
CA SER A 40 -10.88 -5.66 9.18
C SER A 40 -9.64 -6.10 9.98
N LYS A 41 -9.85 -6.96 10.99
CA LYS A 41 -8.72 -7.57 11.70
C LYS A 41 -7.77 -8.30 10.75
N PHE A 42 -8.34 -8.99 9.77
CA PHE A 42 -7.55 -9.69 8.75
C PHE A 42 -6.69 -8.72 7.93
N HIS A 43 -7.27 -7.62 7.47
CA HIS A 43 -6.53 -6.63 6.67
C HIS A 43 -5.43 -5.95 7.47
N ARG A 44 -5.68 -5.66 8.75
CA ARG A 44 -4.65 -5.09 9.63
C ARG A 44 -3.49 -6.07 9.84
N PHE A 45 -3.81 -7.33 10.09
CA PHE A 45 -2.81 -8.39 10.21
C PHE A 45 -1.99 -8.53 8.93
N LEU A 46 -2.67 -8.55 7.78
CA LEU A 46 -2.02 -8.65 6.48
C LEU A 46 -1.07 -7.47 6.23
N CYS A 47 -1.54 -6.26 6.44
CA CYS A 47 -0.73 -5.05 6.25
C CYS A 47 0.49 -5.03 7.17
N ASP A 48 0.31 -5.36 8.44
CA ASP A 48 1.41 -5.36 9.41
C ASP A 48 2.43 -6.46 9.10
N THR A 49 1.98 -7.63 8.66
CA THR A 49 2.86 -8.74 8.25
C THR A 49 3.70 -8.34 7.04
N ILE A 50 3.08 -7.73 6.05
CA ILE A 50 3.77 -7.24 4.85
C ILE A 50 4.80 -6.18 5.21
N GLN A 51 4.41 -5.20 6.03
CA GLN A 51 5.31 -4.12 6.42
C GLN A 51 6.52 -4.67 7.18
N GLU A 52 6.30 -5.55 8.14
CA GLU A 52 7.40 -6.17 8.88
C GLU A 52 8.36 -6.91 7.94
N PHE A 53 7.83 -7.64 6.97
CA PHE A 53 8.64 -8.37 6.00
C PHE A 53 9.47 -7.44 5.12
N VAL A 54 8.87 -6.38 4.57
CA VAL A 54 9.58 -5.50 3.62
C VAL A 54 10.53 -4.53 4.30
N GLU A 55 10.37 -4.24 5.58
CA GLU A 55 11.20 -3.28 6.31
C GLU A 55 12.36 -3.95 7.07
N LYS A 56 12.28 -5.25 7.32
CA LYS A 56 13.37 -5.92 8.03
C LYS A 56 14.59 -6.06 7.12
N GLU A 57 15.78 -6.04 7.72
CA GLU A 57 16.99 -6.37 7.00
C GLU A 57 17.04 -7.85 6.69
N SER A 58 17.41 -8.19 5.45
CA SER A 58 17.54 -9.58 5.07
C SER A 58 18.82 -10.17 5.67
N GLU A 59 18.69 -11.31 6.35
CA GLU A 59 19.83 -12.07 6.86
C GLU A 59 20.44 -12.96 5.78
N PHE A 60 19.78 -13.08 4.61
CA PHE A 60 20.17 -14.00 3.56
C PHE A 60 20.62 -13.24 2.32
N PRO A 61 21.84 -13.57 1.77
CA PRO A 61 22.34 -12.87 0.56
C PRO A 61 21.46 -13.04 -0.67
N MET A 62 20.71 -14.13 -0.74
CA MET A 62 19.84 -14.46 -1.89
C MET A 62 18.43 -13.88 -1.73
N GLY A 63 18.17 -13.15 -0.65
CA GLY A 63 16.87 -12.59 -0.39
C GLY A 63 15.95 -13.49 0.43
N GLU A 64 14.74 -13.06 0.60
CA GLU A 64 13.73 -13.76 1.41
C GLU A 64 12.41 -13.82 0.65
N PHE A 65 11.57 -14.77 1.04
CA PHE A 65 10.25 -14.98 0.44
C PHE A 65 9.16 -14.88 1.50
N LEU A 66 8.08 -14.22 1.15
CA LEU A 66 6.83 -14.23 1.92
C LEU A 66 5.76 -14.86 1.04
N ILE A 67 5.17 -15.94 1.49
CA ILE A 67 4.07 -16.62 0.79
C ILE A 67 2.78 -16.33 1.53
N LEU A 68 1.81 -15.76 0.80
CA LEU A 68 0.52 -15.39 1.36
C LEU A 68 -0.58 -16.26 0.74
N ASN A 69 -1.17 -17.12 1.55
CA ASN A 69 -2.31 -17.93 1.16
C ASN A 69 -3.55 -17.44 1.91
N THR A 70 -4.54 -17.00 1.17
CA THR A 70 -5.77 -16.46 1.74
C THR A 70 -6.97 -17.03 1.02
N PRO A 71 -8.16 -17.07 1.65
CA PRO A 71 -9.39 -17.38 0.93
C PRO A 71 -9.61 -16.37 -0.22
N PRO A 72 -10.33 -16.77 -1.28
CA PRO A 72 -10.64 -15.83 -2.35
C PRO A 72 -11.55 -14.70 -1.87
N GLN A 73 -11.50 -13.56 -2.55
CA GLN A 73 -12.38 -12.40 -2.32
C GLN A 73 -12.27 -11.76 -0.94
N VAL A 74 -11.10 -11.81 -0.32
CA VAL A 74 -10.85 -11.12 0.95
C VAL A 74 -10.06 -9.81 0.79
N GLY A 75 -9.88 -9.33 -0.44
CA GLY A 75 -9.19 -8.08 -0.71
C GLY A 75 -7.67 -8.19 -0.73
N LYS A 76 -7.11 -9.39 -0.89
CA LYS A 76 -5.66 -9.59 -0.92
C LYS A 76 -5.01 -8.83 -2.07
N SER A 77 -5.54 -8.94 -3.29
CA SER A 77 -4.98 -8.26 -4.46
C SER A 77 -5.07 -6.74 -4.33
N THR A 78 -6.18 -6.23 -3.80
CA THR A 78 -6.34 -4.80 -3.55
C THR A 78 -5.30 -4.31 -2.54
N THR A 79 -5.10 -5.05 -1.47
CA THR A 79 -4.14 -4.67 -0.43
C THR A 79 -2.70 -4.84 -0.88
N VAL A 80 -2.36 -5.97 -1.51
CA VAL A 80 -0.96 -6.29 -1.81
C VAL A 80 -0.55 -5.76 -3.17
N THR A 81 -1.29 -6.11 -4.22
CA THR A 81 -0.85 -5.86 -5.59
C THR A 81 -1.13 -4.43 -6.04
N GLU A 82 -2.22 -3.83 -5.58
CA GLU A 82 -2.64 -2.49 -6.01
C GLU A 82 -2.11 -1.37 -5.11
N CYS A 83 -1.63 -1.67 -3.91
CA CYS A 83 -1.16 -0.66 -2.96
C CYS A 83 0.32 -0.77 -2.61
N LEU A 84 0.83 -1.98 -2.40
CA LEU A 84 2.20 -2.16 -1.90
C LEU A 84 3.28 -1.61 -2.83
N PRO A 85 3.26 -1.88 -4.15
CA PRO A 85 4.30 -1.36 -5.03
C PRO A 85 4.42 0.16 -4.98
N SER A 86 3.29 0.88 -4.95
CA SER A 86 3.32 2.34 -4.89
C SER A 86 3.89 2.85 -3.56
N TRP A 87 3.45 2.29 -2.44
CA TRP A 87 3.96 2.67 -1.12
C TRP A 87 5.45 2.39 -0.99
N TYR A 88 5.89 1.21 -1.41
CA TYR A 88 7.30 0.82 -1.36
C TYR A 88 8.16 1.71 -2.25
N LYS A 89 7.71 1.99 -3.47
CA LYS A 89 8.44 2.82 -4.42
C LYS A 89 8.57 4.27 -3.95
N MET A 90 7.51 4.82 -3.36
CA MET A 90 7.56 6.18 -2.82
C MET A 90 8.48 6.28 -1.61
N LYS A 91 8.55 5.22 -0.81
CA LYS A 91 9.40 5.18 0.37
C LYS A 91 10.86 4.88 0.03
N HIS A 92 11.09 4.09 -1.02
CA HIS A 92 12.41 3.67 -1.49
C HIS A 92 12.55 3.98 -2.99
N ALA A 93 12.77 5.25 -3.32
CA ALA A 93 12.74 5.73 -4.70
C ALA A 93 13.76 5.05 -5.61
N ASP A 94 14.89 4.60 -5.05
CA ASP A 94 15.95 3.95 -5.81
C ASP A 94 15.71 2.46 -6.06
N SER A 95 14.70 1.88 -5.43
CA SER A 95 14.38 0.46 -5.56
C SER A 95 13.37 0.22 -6.67
N GLY A 96 13.49 -0.92 -7.34
CA GLY A 96 12.50 -1.37 -8.31
C GLY A 96 11.51 -2.34 -7.68
N VAL A 97 10.31 -2.37 -8.25
CA VAL A 97 9.27 -3.34 -7.89
C VAL A 97 8.77 -3.99 -9.18
N ILE A 98 8.74 -5.32 -9.20
CA ILE A 98 8.25 -6.08 -10.34
C ILE A 98 6.97 -6.80 -9.91
N VAL A 99 5.90 -6.59 -10.68
CA VAL A 99 4.63 -7.28 -10.47
C VAL A 99 4.45 -8.29 -11.60
N ILE A 100 4.26 -9.54 -11.23
CA ILE A 100 4.09 -10.63 -12.18
C ILE A 100 2.70 -11.22 -11.99
N SER A 101 1.96 -11.39 -13.08
CA SER A 101 0.62 -11.97 -13.07
C SER A 101 0.49 -12.94 -14.23
N TYR A 102 -0.56 -13.74 -14.23
CA TYR A 102 -0.77 -14.77 -15.26
C TYR A 102 -1.17 -14.20 -16.63
N GLY A 103 -1.50 -12.92 -16.72
CA GLY A 103 -1.91 -12.30 -17.99
C GLY A 103 -1.43 -10.86 -18.09
N ASP A 104 -1.12 -10.43 -19.33
CA ASP A 104 -0.60 -9.09 -19.60
C ASP A 104 -1.59 -7.99 -19.19
N ASP A 105 -2.88 -8.20 -19.50
CA ASP A 105 -3.91 -7.20 -19.18
C ASP A 105 -3.99 -6.94 -17.67
N LEU A 106 -3.95 -7.99 -16.87
CA LEU A 106 -4.01 -7.89 -15.43
C LEU A 106 -2.74 -7.23 -14.87
N ALA A 107 -1.56 -7.62 -15.37
CA ALA A 107 -0.30 -7.03 -14.97
C ALA A 107 -0.27 -5.53 -15.29
N GLN A 108 -0.73 -5.13 -16.48
CA GLN A 108 -0.82 -3.72 -16.87
C GLN A 108 -1.80 -2.94 -16.00
N ARG A 109 -2.93 -3.55 -15.64
CA ARG A 109 -3.91 -2.92 -14.74
C ARG A 109 -3.30 -2.62 -13.38
N PHE A 110 -2.56 -3.56 -12.81
CA PHE A 110 -1.87 -3.35 -11.55
C PHE A 110 -0.80 -2.27 -11.66
N GLY A 111 -0.06 -2.26 -12.76
CA GLY A 111 0.95 -1.22 -13.02
C GLY A 111 0.33 0.18 -13.08
N ARG A 112 -0.78 0.32 -13.81
CA ARG A 112 -1.49 1.61 -13.90
C ARG A 112 -2.06 2.03 -12.54
N ALA A 113 -2.65 1.11 -11.79
CA ALA A 113 -3.20 1.41 -10.47
C ALA A 113 -2.13 1.96 -9.52
N ASN A 114 -0.94 1.37 -9.54
CA ASN A 114 0.17 1.84 -8.71
C ASN A 114 0.74 3.17 -9.21
N LEU A 115 0.87 3.34 -10.52
CA LEU A 115 1.35 4.60 -11.08
C LEU A 115 0.39 5.75 -10.75
N ASP A 116 -0.91 5.53 -10.86
CA ASP A 116 -1.92 6.53 -10.52
C ASP A 116 -1.81 6.94 -9.04
N LYS A 117 -1.56 5.99 -8.15
CA LYS A 117 -1.34 6.28 -6.74
C LYS A 117 -0.08 7.11 -6.50
N ILE A 118 1.00 6.82 -7.21
CA ILE A 118 2.23 7.62 -7.12
C ILE A 118 1.96 9.06 -7.57
N LYS A 119 1.25 9.25 -8.66
CA LYS A 119 0.89 10.58 -9.15
C LYS A 119 -0.02 11.32 -8.18
N GLN A 120 -0.98 10.63 -7.59
CA GLN A 120 -1.98 11.23 -6.72
C GLN A 120 -1.45 11.51 -5.31
N PHE A 121 -0.64 10.60 -4.76
CA PHE A 121 -0.21 10.66 -3.36
C PHE A 121 1.28 10.95 -3.17
N GLY A 122 2.05 11.05 -4.24
CA GLY A 122 3.51 11.22 -4.16
C GLY A 122 3.96 12.47 -3.42
N SER A 123 3.14 13.51 -3.40
CA SER A 123 3.45 14.76 -2.71
C SER A 123 3.61 14.58 -1.18
N ILE A 124 3.02 13.55 -0.61
CA ILE A 124 3.15 13.24 0.82
C ILE A 124 4.62 12.97 1.18
N TRP A 125 5.38 12.38 0.26
CA TRP A 125 6.79 12.02 0.46
C TRP A 125 7.76 13.10 0.00
N ARG A 126 7.27 14.13 -0.67
CA ARG A 126 8.13 15.26 -1.08
C ARG A 126 8.22 16.25 0.07
N LYS A 127 9.41 16.47 0.52
CA LYS A 127 9.69 17.62 1.39
C LYS A 127 9.92 18.81 0.48
N GLY A 128 9.02 19.75 0.60
CA GLY A 128 9.05 20.96 -0.19
C GLY A 128 10.33 21.73 -0.12
#